data_aa73d06b93b1a98d79d67ba8b2c36bed
#
_entry.id   aa73d06b93b1a98d79d67ba8b2c36bed
#
_cell.length_a   1.000
_cell.length_b   1.000
_cell.length_c   1.000
_cell.angle_alpha   90.00
_cell.angle_beta   90.00
_cell.angle_gamma   90.00
#
_symmetry.space_group_name_H-M   'P 1'
#
loop_
_entity.id
_entity.type
_entity.pdbx_description
1 polymer ?
#
loop_
_entity_poly.entity_id
_entity_poly.type
_entity_poly.pdbx_seq_one_letter_code
_entity_poly.pdbx_strand_id
1 'polypeptide(L)'
;MPFAQHHYPFENKEVFEQQFPAKFISEAVDQTRGWFHSLMAESTLLFNKAPYENVIVLGHVQDENGQKMSKSKGNAVDPFDALQTYGADAIRWYFYTASAPWIPKRFSGKLVLEGQRKFMGTLWNTYAFF
;
A
#
# COMPACT_ATOMS: atom_id res chain seq x y z
N MET A 1 0.03 -1.30 -18.04
CA MET A 1 1.35 -1.78 -18.51
C MET A 1 2.16 -0.59 -18.99
N PRO A 2 3.35 -0.32 -18.47
CA PRO A 2 4.14 0.86 -18.83
C PRO A 2 4.41 0.97 -20.33
N PHE A 3 4.78 -0.11 -20.99
CA PHE A 3 5.02 -0.10 -22.44
C PHE A 3 3.77 0.27 -23.25
N ALA A 4 2.60 -0.21 -22.86
CA ALA A 4 1.33 0.14 -23.50
C ALA A 4 0.93 1.60 -23.22
N GLN A 5 1.15 2.08 -21.99
CA GLN A 5 0.87 3.45 -21.59
C GLN A 5 1.68 4.47 -22.42
N HIS A 6 2.91 4.14 -22.73
CA HIS A 6 3.80 4.99 -23.53
C HIS A 6 3.74 4.70 -25.03
N HIS A 7 2.88 3.77 -25.46
CA HIS A 7 2.79 3.30 -26.85
C HIS A 7 4.14 2.81 -27.43
N TYR A 8 4.94 2.20 -26.55
CA TYR A 8 6.24 1.64 -26.93
C TYR A 8 6.08 0.43 -27.88
N PRO A 9 6.90 0.25 -28.92
CA PRO A 9 8.10 1.02 -29.26
C PRO A 9 7.87 2.12 -30.29
N PHE A 10 6.62 2.47 -30.60
CA PHE A 10 6.25 3.38 -31.68
C PHE A 10 6.37 4.85 -31.26
N GLU A 11 6.08 5.17 -30.00
CA GLU A 11 6.13 6.52 -29.43
C GLU A 11 6.78 6.47 -28.05
N ASN A 12 7.20 7.65 -27.55
CA ASN A 12 7.69 7.87 -26.19
C ASN A 12 8.76 6.87 -25.71
N LYS A 13 9.60 6.38 -26.63
CA LYS A 13 10.60 5.35 -26.34
C LYS A 13 11.58 5.77 -25.24
N GLU A 14 12.06 7.03 -25.30
CA GLU A 14 12.99 7.56 -24.30
C GLU A 14 12.36 7.63 -22.90
N VAL A 15 11.09 8.04 -22.80
CA VAL A 15 10.36 8.10 -21.54
C VAL A 15 10.20 6.70 -20.95
N PHE A 16 9.85 5.72 -21.77
CA PHE A 16 9.74 4.34 -21.33
C PHE A 16 11.10 3.80 -20.84
N GLU A 17 12.18 3.99 -21.61
CA GLU A 17 13.50 3.49 -21.27
C GLU A 17 14.07 4.10 -19.97
N GLN A 18 13.71 5.35 -19.66
CA GLN A 18 14.09 6.00 -18.40
C GLN A 18 13.31 5.45 -17.19
N GLN A 19 12.09 4.97 -17.40
CA GLN A 19 11.21 4.50 -16.34
C GLN A 19 11.20 2.97 -16.17
N PHE A 20 11.80 2.25 -17.09
CA PHE A 20 11.84 0.79 -17.10
C PHE A 20 13.26 0.25 -16.86
N PRO A 21 13.45 -0.64 -15.88
CA PRO A 21 12.47 -1.17 -14.93
C PRO A 21 12.03 -0.13 -13.89
N ALA A 22 10.84 -0.34 -13.30
CA ALA A 22 10.37 0.51 -12.20
C ALA A 22 11.35 0.44 -11.02
N LYS A 23 11.65 1.58 -10.40
CA LYS A 23 12.58 1.63 -9.25
C LYS A 23 12.06 0.86 -8.06
N PHE A 24 10.76 0.94 -7.82
CA PHE A 24 10.10 0.11 -6.83
C PHE A 24 8.62 -0.06 -7.13
N ILE A 25 8.03 -1.17 -6.66
CA ILE A 25 6.59 -1.40 -6.63
C ILE A 25 6.19 -1.88 -5.24
N SER A 26 4.92 -1.67 -4.86
CA SER A 26 4.40 -2.13 -3.58
C SER A 26 2.93 -2.53 -3.70
N GLU A 27 2.63 -3.71 -3.20
CA GLU A 27 1.28 -4.27 -3.07
C GLU A 27 1.28 -5.42 -2.04
N ALA A 28 0.10 -5.96 -1.75
CA ALA A 28 -0.04 -7.04 -0.79
C ALA A 28 0.50 -8.38 -1.33
N VAL A 29 0.78 -9.31 -0.42
CA VAL A 29 1.41 -10.60 -0.72
C VAL A 29 0.63 -11.49 -1.69
N ASP A 30 -0.69 -11.33 -1.80
CA ASP A 30 -1.53 -12.05 -2.76
C ASP A 30 -1.17 -11.72 -4.21
N GLN A 31 -0.54 -10.58 -4.47
CA GLN A 31 -0.10 -10.16 -5.81
C GLN A 31 1.09 -10.97 -6.36
N THR A 32 1.67 -11.85 -5.56
CA THR A 32 2.59 -12.90 -6.05
C THR A 32 1.89 -13.88 -7.01
N ARG A 33 0.55 -13.98 -6.95
CA ARG A 33 -0.30 -14.74 -7.87
C ARG A 33 -1.20 -13.84 -8.74
N GLY A 34 -0.84 -12.57 -8.87
CA GLY A 34 -1.59 -11.57 -9.62
C GLY A 34 -0.64 -10.60 -10.30
N TRP A 35 -0.67 -9.35 -9.93
CA TRP A 35 0.04 -8.27 -10.61
C TRP A 35 1.56 -8.47 -10.67
N PHE A 36 2.22 -8.87 -9.59
CA PHE A 36 3.67 -9.11 -9.60
C PHE A 36 4.03 -10.21 -10.60
N HIS A 37 3.26 -11.31 -10.62
CA HIS A 37 3.48 -12.40 -11.55
C HIS A 37 3.25 -11.96 -12.99
N SER A 38 2.17 -11.24 -13.28
CA SER A 38 1.85 -10.76 -14.63
C SER A 38 2.91 -9.81 -15.15
N LEU A 39 3.35 -8.85 -14.34
CA LEU A 39 4.44 -7.95 -14.72
C LEU A 39 5.74 -8.72 -15.05
N MET A 40 6.08 -9.71 -14.22
CA MET A 40 7.30 -10.50 -14.42
C MET A 40 7.21 -11.32 -15.71
N ALA A 41 6.08 -11.99 -15.94
CA ALA A 41 5.89 -12.82 -17.14
C ALA A 41 5.97 -11.98 -18.43
N GLU A 42 5.22 -10.87 -18.48
CA GLU A 42 5.21 -9.99 -19.66
C GLU A 42 6.57 -9.34 -19.92
N SER A 43 7.22 -8.84 -18.87
CA SER A 43 8.52 -8.21 -19.01
C SER A 43 9.61 -9.18 -19.47
N THR A 44 9.57 -10.40 -18.95
CA THR A 44 10.51 -11.45 -19.36
C THR A 44 10.29 -11.84 -20.81
N LEU A 45 9.04 -12.01 -21.24
CA LEU A 45 8.71 -12.38 -22.62
C LEU A 45 9.06 -11.27 -23.63
N LEU A 46 8.81 -10.01 -23.28
CA LEU A 46 8.99 -8.89 -24.22
C LEU A 46 10.41 -8.30 -24.19
N PHE A 47 11.04 -8.26 -23.04
CA PHE A 47 12.27 -7.52 -22.83
C PHE A 47 13.42 -8.36 -22.28
N ASN A 48 13.17 -9.62 -21.92
CA ASN A 48 14.13 -10.49 -21.22
C ASN A 48 14.76 -9.82 -19.99
N LYS A 49 13.95 -9.04 -19.25
CA LYS A 49 14.39 -8.21 -18.14
C LYS A 49 13.34 -8.15 -17.05
N ALA A 50 13.74 -8.03 -15.78
CA ALA A 50 12.83 -7.82 -14.68
C ALA A 50 12.09 -6.49 -14.82
N PRO A 51 10.77 -6.40 -14.47
CA PRO A 51 9.97 -5.18 -14.61
C PRO A 51 10.21 -4.15 -13.51
N TYR A 52 10.84 -4.53 -12.42
CA TYR A 52 11.13 -3.68 -11.26
C TYR A 52 12.45 -4.08 -10.60
N GLU A 53 13.09 -3.12 -9.95
CA GLU A 53 14.34 -3.33 -9.22
C GLU A 53 14.08 -3.77 -7.77
N ASN A 54 13.04 -3.21 -7.15
CA ASN A 54 12.67 -3.46 -5.77
C ASN A 54 11.16 -3.70 -5.62
N VAL A 55 10.78 -4.52 -4.66
CA VAL A 55 9.39 -4.75 -4.29
C VAL A 55 9.22 -4.72 -2.77
N ILE A 56 8.25 -3.95 -2.31
CA ILE A 56 7.82 -3.96 -0.91
C ILE A 56 6.49 -4.71 -0.85
N VAL A 57 6.54 -5.92 -0.29
CA VAL A 57 5.36 -6.78 -0.17
C VAL A 57 4.67 -6.48 1.14
N LEU A 58 3.40 -6.04 1.08
CA LEU A 58 2.63 -5.65 2.25
C LEU A 58 1.93 -6.87 2.87
N GLY A 59 1.94 -6.92 4.20
CA GLY A 59 1.12 -7.86 4.98
C GLY A 59 -0.37 -7.51 4.90
N HIS A 60 -1.23 -8.50 5.03
CA HIS A 60 -2.68 -8.29 5.06
C HIS A 60 -3.14 -7.50 6.28
N VAL A 61 -4.21 -6.73 6.11
CA VAL A 61 -4.95 -6.14 7.22
C VAL A 61 -5.94 -7.16 7.77
N GLN A 62 -5.88 -7.38 9.08
CA GLN A 62 -6.68 -8.33 9.84
C GLN A 62 -7.65 -7.58 10.76
N ASP A 63 -8.68 -8.26 11.24
CA ASP A 63 -9.54 -7.73 12.29
C ASP A 63 -8.81 -7.61 13.64
N GLU A 64 -9.49 -7.11 14.67
CA GLU A 64 -8.92 -6.95 16.02
C GLU A 64 -8.41 -8.26 16.63
N ASN A 65 -8.99 -9.39 16.23
CA ASN A 65 -8.63 -10.72 16.71
C ASN A 65 -7.51 -11.38 15.88
N GLY A 66 -7.00 -10.70 14.85
CA GLY A 66 -5.99 -11.24 13.95
C GLY A 66 -6.56 -12.21 12.92
N GLN A 67 -7.87 -12.17 12.66
CA GLN A 67 -8.50 -12.96 11.64
C GLN A 67 -8.54 -12.22 10.31
N LYS A 68 -8.45 -12.95 9.20
CA LYS A 68 -8.63 -12.38 7.87
C LYS A 68 -10.01 -11.76 7.75
N MET A 69 -10.06 -10.49 7.37
CA MET A 69 -11.32 -9.80 7.09
C MET A 69 -12.02 -10.40 5.87
N SER A 70 -13.32 -10.57 5.98
CA SER A 70 -14.16 -11.12 4.90
C SER A 70 -15.57 -10.60 5.04
N LYS A 71 -16.19 -10.20 3.92
CA LYS A 71 -17.60 -9.78 3.90
C LYS A 71 -18.53 -10.88 4.39
N SER A 72 -18.23 -12.15 4.07
CA SER A 72 -19.04 -13.30 4.48
C SER A 72 -18.99 -13.57 6.00
N LYS A 73 -17.93 -13.17 6.69
CA LYS A 73 -17.78 -13.27 8.15
C LYS A 73 -18.30 -12.06 8.91
N GLY A 74 -18.68 -11.00 8.21
CA GLY A 74 -19.14 -9.77 8.85
C GLY A 74 -18.09 -9.01 9.66
N ASN A 75 -16.79 -9.36 9.52
CA ASN A 75 -15.70 -8.73 10.25
C ASN A 75 -14.89 -7.75 9.37
N ALA A 76 -15.40 -7.43 8.19
CA ALA A 76 -14.79 -6.43 7.32
C ALA A 76 -15.14 -5.03 7.80
N VAL A 77 -14.15 -4.16 7.89
CA VAL A 77 -14.33 -2.73 8.16
C VAL A 77 -14.54 -2.02 6.82
N ASP A 78 -15.58 -1.21 6.73
CA ASP A 78 -15.78 -0.35 5.56
C ASP A 78 -14.75 0.78 5.59
N PRO A 79 -13.93 0.93 4.52
CA PRO A 79 -12.90 1.97 4.49
C PRO A 79 -13.46 3.39 4.56
N PHE A 80 -14.64 3.65 3.97
CA PHE A 80 -15.25 4.99 3.98
C PHE A 80 -15.76 5.35 5.36
N ASP A 81 -16.40 4.41 6.06
CA ASP A 81 -16.83 4.62 7.45
C ASP A 81 -15.63 4.88 8.37
N ALA A 82 -14.56 4.12 8.19
CA ALA A 82 -13.33 4.32 8.94
C ALA A 82 -12.70 5.70 8.65
N LEU A 83 -12.66 6.13 7.38
CA LEU A 83 -12.16 7.45 7.01
C LEU A 83 -13.00 8.58 7.59
N GLN A 84 -14.32 8.45 7.61
CA GLN A 84 -15.21 9.44 8.21
C GLN A 84 -15.06 9.51 9.73
N THR A 85 -14.86 8.35 10.38
CA THR A 85 -14.79 8.26 11.84
C THR A 85 -13.45 8.74 12.40
N TYR A 86 -12.35 8.35 11.77
CA TYR A 86 -10.99 8.56 12.32
C TYR A 86 -10.19 9.61 11.56
N GLY A 87 -10.57 9.91 10.34
CA GLY A 87 -9.79 10.75 9.42
C GLY A 87 -8.67 9.99 8.70
N ALA A 88 -8.36 10.43 7.48
CA ALA A 88 -7.38 9.76 6.64
C ALA A 88 -5.96 9.75 7.24
N ASP A 89 -5.55 10.87 7.82
CA ASP A 89 -4.19 11.02 8.35
C ASP A 89 -3.95 10.15 9.59
N ALA A 90 -4.96 10.00 10.47
CA ALA A 90 -4.86 9.12 11.63
C ALA A 90 -4.71 7.64 11.20
N ILE A 91 -5.49 7.21 10.20
CA ILE A 91 -5.40 5.85 9.66
C ILE A 91 -4.05 5.63 8.98
N ARG A 92 -3.58 6.57 8.16
CA ARG A 92 -2.26 6.49 7.50
C ARG A 92 -1.13 6.42 8.52
N TRP A 93 -1.18 7.29 9.55
CA TRP A 93 -0.21 7.27 10.65
C TRP A 93 -0.18 5.91 11.34
N TYR A 94 -1.34 5.37 11.65
CA TYR A 94 -1.45 4.03 12.24
C TYR A 94 -0.78 2.97 11.38
N PHE A 95 -1.07 2.93 10.08
CA PHE A 95 -0.48 1.92 9.19
C PHE A 95 1.04 2.05 9.04
N TYR A 96 1.59 3.24 9.13
CA TYR A 96 3.05 3.43 9.07
C TYR A 96 3.76 3.10 10.38
N THR A 97 3.08 3.22 11.52
CA THR A 97 3.73 3.10 12.84
C THR A 97 3.41 1.81 13.58
N ALA A 98 2.33 1.10 13.22
CA ALA A 98 1.88 -0.07 13.96
C ALA A 98 2.84 -1.26 13.89
N SER A 99 3.46 -1.49 12.73
CA SER A 99 4.44 -2.57 12.52
C SER A 99 5.16 -2.39 11.18
N ALA A 100 6.20 -3.21 10.94
CA ALA A 100 6.86 -3.24 9.64
C ALA A 100 5.86 -3.55 8.49
N PRO A 101 6.06 -3.01 7.28
CA PRO A 101 5.10 -3.11 6.17
C PRO A 101 4.70 -4.54 5.82
N TRP A 102 5.62 -5.48 5.86
CA TRP A 102 5.42 -6.89 5.48
C TRP A 102 4.76 -7.74 6.56
N ILE A 103 4.59 -7.22 7.78
CA ILE A 103 3.90 -7.93 8.85
C ILE A 103 2.39 -7.67 8.76
N PRO A 104 1.55 -8.72 8.87
CA PRO A 104 0.10 -8.52 8.94
C PRO A 104 -0.28 -7.58 10.08
N LYS A 105 -1.19 -6.64 9.81
CA LYS A 105 -1.61 -5.61 10.75
C LYS A 105 -3.04 -5.86 11.21
N ARG A 106 -3.28 -5.78 12.50
CA ARG A 106 -4.64 -5.78 13.06
C ARG A 106 -5.21 -4.38 12.98
N PHE A 107 -6.37 -4.22 12.37
CA PHE A 107 -7.06 -2.93 12.39
C PHE A 107 -7.92 -2.82 13.64
N SER A 108 -7.64 -1.81 14.45
CA SER A 108 -8.43 -1.46 15.62
C SER A 108 -8.63 0.04 15.68
N GLY A 109 -9.90 0.48 15.71
CA GLY A 109 -10.23 1.88 15.83
C GLY A 109 -9.66 2.51 17.12
N LYS A 110 -9.58 1.74 18.19
CA LYS A 110 -8.96 2.17 19.46
C LYS A 110 -7.48 2.54 19.28
N LEU A 111 -6.73 1.71 18.55
CA LEU A 111 -5.30 1.97 18.29
C LEU A 111 -5.10 3.14 17.33
N VAL A 112 -5.98 3.33 16.36
CA VAL A 112 -5.97 4.51 15.48
C VAL A 112 -6.16 5.78 16.29
N LEU A 113 -7.17 5.84 17.18
CA LEU A 113 -7.42 6.98 18.06
C LEU A 113 -6.26 7.23 19.04
N GLU A 114 -5.64 6.19 19.54
CA GLU A 114 -4.48 6.32 20.42
C GLU A 114 -3.31 6.97 19.69
N GLY A 115 -2.99 6.53 18.48
CA GLY A 115 -1.94 7.13 17.64
C GLY A 115 -2.26 8.59 17.30
N GLN A 116 -3.52 8.90 16.97
CA GLN A 116 -3.98 10.26 16.73
C GLN A 116 -3.76 11.17 17.94
N ARG A 117 -4.16 10.74 19.13
CA ARG A 117 -4.03 11.52 20.35
C ARG A 117 -2.56 11.75 20.75
N LYS A 118 -1.76 10.69 20.70
CA LYS A 118 -0.35 10.75 21.14
C LYS A 118 0.51 11.59 20.21
N PHE A 119 0.36 11.45 18.91
CA PHE A 119 1.20 12.15 17.95
C PHE A 119 0.56 13.44 17.43
N MET A 120 -0.58 13.34 16.76
CA MET A 120 -1.21 14.49 16.10
C MET A 120 -1.68 15.53 17.12
N GLY A 121 -2.27 15.08 18.24
CA GLY A 121 -2.66 15.97 19.33
C GLY A 121 -1.48 16.70 19.96
N THR A 122 -0.37 16.00 20.18
CA THR A 122 0.86 16.62 20.71
C THR A 122 1.43 17.62 19.70
N LEU A 123 1.51 17.26 18.43
CA LEU A 123 2.00 18.16 17.37
C LEU A 123 1.13 19.42 17.28
N TRP A 124 -0.17 19.26 17.27
CA TRP A 124 -1.11 20.39 17.26
C TRP A 124 -0.96 21.31 18.47
N ASN A 125 -0.90 20.73 19.67
CA ASN A 125 -0.69 21.51 20.89
C ASN A 125 0.66 22.22 20.90
N THR A 126 1.70 21.61 20.40
CA THR A 126 3.01 22.25 20.25
C THR A 126 2.92 23.43 19.30
N TYR A 127 2.30 23.27 18.16
CA TYR A 127 2.09 24.36 17.20
C TYR A 127 1.25 25.49 17.77
N ALA A 128 0.17 25.18 18.49
CA ALA A 128 -0.71 26.18 19.10
C ALA A 128 -0.04 26.96 20.26
N PHE A 129 1.03 26.38 20.85
CA PHE A 129 1.81 27.05 21.90
C PHE A 129 2.76 28.14 21.35
N PHE A 130 3.26 27.95 20.11
CA PHE A 130 4.07 28.93 19.38
C PHE A 130 3.23 29.98 18.67
#